data_42a2dfaed320131290c7c972eca78714
#
_entry.id   42a2dfaed320131290c7c972eca78714
#
_cell.length_a   1.000
_cell.length_b   1.000
_cell.length_c   1.000
_cell.angle_alpha   90.00
_cell.angle_beta   90.00
_cell.angle_gamma   90.00
#
_symmetry.space_group_name_H-M   'P 1'
#
loop_
_entity.id
_entity.type
_entity.pdbx_description
1 polymer ?
#
loop_
_entity_poly.entity_id
_entity_poly.type
_entity_poly.pdbx_seq_one_letter_code
_entity_poly.pdbx_strand_id
1 'polypeptide(L)'
;MQRILHTMLRVSDLQQSIQFYTEVIGMRVLRTLDQPTEKYTLVFLGFGVESDTCVLELTYNYGISEYNIGNAYGHIAISVDDCDTACAEIVLKGGKIIFGPEQLQGSNETIAFLVDPDGYQIELIHRQ
;
A
#
# COMPACT_ATOMS: atom_id res chain seq x y z
N MET A 1 1.68 23.43 -10.58
CA MET A 1 0.53 22.53 -10.82
C MET A 1 0.19 21.79 -9.53
N GLN A 2 -1.08 21.75 -9.19
CA GLN A 2 -1.52 21.00 -8.01
C GLN A 2 -1.65 19.52 -8.35
N ARG A 3 -1.20 18.66 -7.41
CA ARG A 3 -1.32 17.19 -7.54
C ARG A 3 -1.31 16.58 -6.14
N ILE A 4 -1.80 15.34 -6.03
CA ILE A 4 -1.69 14.59 -4.78
C ILE A 4 -0.24 14.18 -4.62
N LEU A 5 0.39 14.57 -3.50
CA LEU A 5 1.78 14.23 -3.23
C LEU A 5 1.92 12.83 -2.64
N HIS A 6 1.11 12.54 -1.63
CA HIS A 6 1.17 11.24 -0.97
C HIS A 6 -0.16 10.91 -0.29
N THR A 7 -0.34 9.64 0.01
CA THR A 7 -1.36 9.12 0.93
C THR A 7 -0.63 8.60 2.15
N MET A 8 -1.13 8.90 3.35
CA MET A 8 -0.47 8.50 4.59
C MET A 8 -1.28 7.42 5.31
N LEU A 9 -0.57 6.40 5.79
CA LEU A 9 -1.12 5.35 6.63
C LEU A 9 -0.33 5.27 7.93
N ARG A 10 -1.03 5.14 9.05
CA ARG A 10 -0.40 4.84 10.34
C ARG A 10 -0.20 3.35 10.46
N VAL A 11 0.99 2.93 10.87
CA VAL A 11 1.36 1.52 10.94
C VAL A 11 1.75 1.13 12.36
N SER A 12 1.43 -0.09 12.76
CA SER A 12 1.71 -0.60 14.10
C SER A 12 3.13 -1.15 14.22
N ASP A 13 3.68 -1.68 13.13
CA ASP A 13 5.03 -2.27 13.07
C ASP A 13 5.69 -1.80 11.78
N LEU A 14 6.58 -0.82 11.90
CA LEU A 14 7.16 -0.15 10.74
C LEU A 14 7.96 -1.13 9.86
N GLN A 15 8.78 -2.00 10.46
CA GLN A 15 9.61 -2.92 9.70
C GLN A 15 8.77 -3.94 8.94
N GLN A 16 7.71 -4.44 9.55
CA GLN A 16 6.80 -5.37 8.90
C GLN A 16 6.10 -4.70 7.73
N SER A 17 5.68 -3.46 7.88
CA SER A 17 5.02 -2.72 6.81
C SER A 17 5.98 -2.37 5.68
N ILE A 18 7.20 -1.96 6.00
CA ILE A 18 8.23 -1.72 4.97
C ILE A 18 8.48 -3.01 4.18
N GLN A 19 8.64 -4.13 4.87
CA GLN A 19 8.87 -5.42 4.22
C GLN A 19 7.71 -5.79 3.29
N PHE A 20 6.48 -5.59 3.74
CA PHE A 20 5.30 -5.87 2.93
C PHE A 20 5.28 -5.00 1.65
N TYR A 21 5.42 -3.69 1.80
CA TYR A 21 5.31 -2.79 0.65
C TYR A 21 6.49 -2.91 -0.31
N THR A 22 7.67 -3.32 0.17
CA THR A 22 8.83 -3.53 -0.72
C THR A 22 8.83 -4.92 -1.32
N GLU A 23 8.72 -5.97 -0.52
CA GLU A 23 8.89 -7.34 -1.00
C GLU A 23 7.62 -7.92 -1.63
N VAL A 24 6.45 -7.64 -1.07
CA VAL A 24 5.19 -8.20 -1.58
C VAL A 24 4.61 -7.31 -2.67
N ILE A 25 4.56 -6.01 -2.44
CA ILE A 25 3.95 -5.05 -3.37
C ILE A 25 4.94 -4.60 -4.46
N GLY A 26 6.23 -4.51 -4.14
CA GLY A 26 7.26 -4.13 -5.11
C GLY A 26 7.63 -2.67 -5.13
N MET A 27 7.27 -1.91 -4.11
CA MET A 27 7.71 -0.53 -3.96
C MET A 27 9.16 -0.44 -3.54
N ARG A 28 9.73 0.74 -3.62
CA ARG A 28 11.06 1.06 -3.09
C ARG A 28 10.92 2.10 -1.99
N VAL A 29 11.77 2.00 -0.96
CA VAL A 29 11.89 3.08 0.02
C VAL A 29 12.59 4.26 -0.65
N LEU A 30 11.95 5.41 -0.64
CA LEU A 30 12.46 6.62 -1.27
C LEU A 30 13.23 7.49 -0.28
N ARG A 31 12.71 7.64 0.93
CA ARG A 31 13.39 8.35 2.01
C ARG A 31 12.75 8.02 3.36
N THR A 32 13.50 8.29 4.41
CA THR A 32 13.06 8.12 5.79
C THR A 32 13.31 9.43 6.54
N LEU A 33 12.37 9.82 7.39
CA LEU A 33 12.50 11.01 8.22
C LEU A 33 12.17 10.64 9.66
N ASP A 34 13.20 10.66 10.52
CA ASP A 34 13.03 10.41 11.94
C ASP A 34 12.78 11.72 12.68
N GLN A 35 11.78 11.73 13.56
CA GLN A 35 11.47 12.86 14.43
C GLN A 35 11.44 12.37 15.89
N PRO A 36 12.60 12.10 16.48
CA PRO A 36 12.63 11.48 17.82
C PRO A 36 12.06 12.37 18.93
N THR A 37 12.17 13.68 18.81
CA THR A 37 11.58 14.61 19.78
C THR A 37 10.05 14.55 19.73
N GLU A 38 9.48 14.45 18.53
CA GLU A 38 8.04 14.33 18.32
C GLU A 38 7.56 12.89 18.38
N LYS A 39 8.49 11.94 18.51
CA LYS A 39 8.24 10.51 18.69
C LYS A 39 7.51 9.85 17.52
N TYR A 40 7.97 10.11 16.31
CA TYR A 40 7.49 9.39 15.14
C TYR A 40 8.58 9.26 14.09
N THR A 41 8.38 8.30 13.18
CA THR A 41 9.21 8.08 12.01
C THR A 41 8.31 8.01 10.79
N LEU A 42 8.71 8.68 9.72
CA LEU A 42 8.04 8.64 8.43
C LEU A 42 8.90 7.87 7.44
N VAL A 43 8.26 7.00 6.65
CA VAL A 43 8.93 6.31 5.54
C VAL A 43 8.10 6.53 4.29
N PHE A 44 8.73 7.02 3.23
CA PHE A 44 8.09 7.27 1.94
C PHE A 44 8.50 6.17 0.97
N LEU A 45 7.51 5.53 0.35
CA LEU A 45 7.72 4.43 -0.58
C LEU A 45 6.92 4.68 -1.85
N GLY A 46 7.36 4.10 -2.95
CA GLY A 46 6.64 4.23 -4.21
C GLY A 46 7.27 3.42 -5.32
N PHE A 47 6.69 3.56 -6.51
CA PHE A 47 7.17 2.88 -7.71
C PHE A 47 8.04 3.77 -8.59
N GLY A 48 8.10 5.06 -8.29
CA GLY A 48 8.88 6.03 -9.04
C GLY A 48 9.38 7.14 -8.15
N VAL A 49 9.97 8.18 -8.76
CA VAL A 49 10.54 9.28 -8.00
C VAL A 49 9.42 10.15 -7.42
N GLU A 50 9.65 10.65 -6.23
CA GLU A 50 8.66 11.40 -5.46
C GLU A 50 8.23 12.70 -6.15
N SER A 51 9.12 13.32 -6.93
CA SER A 51 8.81 14.55 -7.67
C SER A 51 7.78 14.34 -8.78
N ASP A 52 7.64 13.11 -9.28
CA ASP A 52 6.85 12.82 -10.48
C ASP A 52 5.61 11.95 -10.20
N THR A 53 5.61 11.25 -9.07
CA THR A 53 4.57 10.26 -8.76
C THR A 53 3.95 10.53 -7.40
N CYS A 54 2.72 10.05 -7.21
CA CYS A 54 2.10 9.98 -5.90
C CYS A 54 2.74 8.82 -5.13
N VAL A 55 3.14 9.07 -3.89
CA VAL A 55 3.84 8.06 -3.08
C VAL A 55 3.04 7.71 -1.83
N LEU A 56 3.44 6.66 -1.15
CA LEU A 56 2.86 6.23 0.11
C LEU A 56 3.75 6.71 1.25
N GLU A 57 3.13 7.33 2.27
CA GLU A 57 3.84 7.69 3.48
C GLU A 57 3.36 6.78 4.61
N LEU A 58 4.28 6.05 5.22
CA LEU A 58 4.00 5.28 6.43
C LEU A 58 4.42 6.11 7.63
N THR A 59 3.52 6.26 8.59
CA THR A 59 3.81 6.95 9.84
C THR A 59 3.81 5.93 10.97
N TYR A 60 4.94 5.81 11.66
CA TYR A 60 5.05 5.03 12.87
C TYR A 60 5.14 5.97 14.07
N ASN A 61 4.14 5.95 14.94
CA ASN A 61 4.14 6.69 16.20
C ASN A 61 4.72 5.79 17.28
N TYR A 62 5.79 6.25 17.94
CA TYR A 62 6.53 5.43 18.91
C TYR A 62 5.60 4.93 20.03
N GLY A 63 5.65 3.63 20.26
CA GLY A 63 4.87 3.00 21.33
C GLY A 63 3.42 2.71 20.99
N ILE A 64 2.93 3.09 19.81
CA ILE A 64 1.56 2.83 19.38
C ILE A 64 1.56 1.62 18.45
N SER A 65 0.91 0.54 18.88
CA SER A 65 0.87 -0.72 18.14
C SER A 65 -0.55 -1.14 17.72
N GLU A 66 -1.55 -0.31 17.99
CA GLU A 66 -2.93 -0.60 17.63
C GLU A 66 -3.61 0.64 17.10
N TYR A 67 -4.37 0.48 16.02
CA TYR A 67 -5.20 1.52 15.44
C TYR A 67 -6.57 0.96 15.10
N ASN A 68 -7.59 1.79 15.24
CA ASN A 68 -8.93 1.44 14.80
C ASN A 68 -9.18 2.05 13.43
N ILE A 69 -9.14 1.22 12.39
CA ILE A 69 -9.39 1.68 11.02
C ILE A 69 -10.84 2.12 10.84
N GLY A 70 -11.76 1.46 11.54
CA GLY A 70 -13.18 1.75 11.42
C GLY A 70 -13.74 1.32 10.08
N ASN A 71 -14.84 1.94 9.67
CA ASN A 71 -15.53 1.59 8.42
C ASN A 71 -15.55 2.73 7.39
N ALA A 72 -14.81 3.81 7.63
CA ALA A 72 -14.79 4.96 6.73
C ALA A 72 -13.65 4.89 5.70
N TYR A 73 -12.58 4.15 6.03
CA TYR A 73 -11.47 3.94 5.11
C TYR A 73 -11.90 2.96 4.01
N GLY A 74 -11.60 3.30 2.75
CA GLY A 74 -11.82 2.38 1.63
C GLY A 74 -10.54 1.62 1.29
N HIS A 75 -9.85 2.07 0.26
CA HIS A 75 -8.65 1.39 -0.23
C HIS A 75 -7.77 2.34 -1.02
N ILE A 76 -6.55 1.89 -1.28
CA ILE A 76 -5.63 2.51 -2.23
C ILE A 76 -5.55 1.56 -3.42
N ALA A 77 -5.61 2.10 -4.64
CA ALA A 77 -5.56 1.29 -5.86
C ALA A 77 -4.18 1.36 -6.49
N ILE A 78 -3.69 0.21 -6.96
CA ILE A 78 -2.41 0.05 -7.63
C ILE A 78 -2.68 -0.60 -9.00
N SER A 79 -2.10 -0.03 -10.06
CA SER A 79 -2.20 -0.63 -11.38
C SER A 79 -1.23 -1.80 -11.51
N VAL A 80 -1.69 -2.87 -12.14
CA VAL A 80 -0.86 -4.04 -12.46
C VAL A 80 -1.07 -4.39 -13.93
N ASP A 81 -0.05 -5.02 -14.53
CA ASP A 81 -0.10 -5.39 -15.96
C ASP A 81 -1.02 -6.59 -16.20
N ASP A 82 -1.06 -7.52 -15.26
CA ASP A 82 -1.91 -8.70 -15.31
C ASP A 82 -2.34 -9.07 -13.90
N CYS A 83 -3.63 -8.97 -13.62
CA CYS A 83 -4.17 -9.17 -12.29
C CYS A 83 -3.99 -10.61 -11.79
N ASP A 84 -4.16 -11.61 -12.65
CA ASP A 84 -3.99 -13.02 -12.27
C ASP A 84 -2.54 -13.29 -11.86
N THR A 85 -1.59 -12.84 -12.67
CA THR A 85 -0.17 -13.00 -12.37
C THR A 85 0.23 -12.26 -11.09
N ALA A 86 -0.24 -11.03 -10.94
CA ALA A 86 0.07 -10.22 -9.75
C ALA A 86 -0.44 -10.91 -8.48
N CYS A 87 -1.66 -11.42 -8.50
CA CYS A 87 -2.23 -12.12 -7.34
C CYS A 87 -1.44 -13.40 -7.00
N ALA A 88 -1.06 -14.16 -8.02
CA ALA A 88 -0.27 -15.38 -7.80
C ALA A 88 1.09 -15.06 -7.17
N GLU A 89 1.76 -14.01 -7.66
CA GLU A 89 3.05 -13.58 -7.10
C GLU A 89 2.91 -13.09 -5.67
N ILE A 90 1.86 -12.32 -5.38
CA ILE A 90 1.60 -11.82 -4.03
C ILE A 90 1.42 -12.98 -3.05
N VAL A 91 0.63 -13.99 -3.43
CA VAL A 91 0.41 -15.17 -2.58
C VAL A 91 1.72 -15.93 -2.34
N LEU A 92 2.55 -16.10 -3.38
CA LEU A 92 3.86 -16.76 -3.24
C LEU A 92 4.77 -16.01 -2.26
N LYS A 93 4.63 -14.69 -2.18
CA LYS A 93 5.44 -13.85 -1.28
C LYS A 93 4.80 -13.68 0.11
N GLY A 94 3.73 -14.42 0.39
CA GLY A 94 3.08 -14.42 1.70
C GLY A 94 1.96 -13.42 1.87
N GLY A 95 1.55 -12.72 0.80
CA GLY A 95 0.42 -11.81 0.85
C GLY A 95 -0.92 -12.55 0.85
N LYS A 96 -1.97 -11.85 1.21
CA LYS A 96 -3.30 -12.44 1.34
C LYS A 96 -4.29 -11.73 0.44
N ILE A 97 -4.76 -12.43 -0.60
CA ILE A 97 -5.82 -11.95 -1.49
C ILE A 97 -7.16 -12.23 -0.80
N ILE A 98 -7.99 -11.21 -0.66
CA ILE A 98 -9.29 -11.32 -0.01
C ILE A 98 -10.46 -11.28 -0.99
N PHE A 99 -10.23 -10.87 -2.24
CA PHE A 99 -11.24 -10.84 -3.28
C PHE A 99 -10.56 -10.88 -4.66
N GLY A 100 -11.16 -11.62 -5.58
CA GLY A 100 -10.72 -11.67 -6.97
C GLY A 100 -9.51 -12.60 -7.19
N PRO A 101 -8.90 -12.54 -8.39
CA PRO A 101 -9.19 -11.62 -9.53
C PRO A 101 -10.57 -11.82 -10.13
N GLU A 102 -11.21 -10.73 -10.50
CA GLU A 102 -12.55 -10.76 -11.08
C GLU A 102 -12.76 -9.53 -11.96
N GLN A 103 -13.45 -9.71 -13.07
CA GLN A 103 -13.79 -8.56 -13.93
C GLN A 103 -14.82 -7.69 -13.22
N LEU A 104 -14.55 -6.39 -13.17
CA LEU A 104 -15.53 -5.43 -12.67
C LEU A 104 -16.64 -5.25 -13.70
N GLN A 105 -17.85 -5.61 -13.31
CA GLN A 105 -18.99 -5.60 -14.22
C GLN A 105 -19.21 -4.20 -14.79
N GLY A 106 -19.41 -4.15 -16.11
CA GLY A 106 -19.65 -2.89 -16.82
C GLY A 106 -18.36 -2.14 -17.16
N SER A 107 -17.20 -2.74 -16.99
CA SER A 107 -15.91 -2.14 -17.29
C SER A 107 -14.99 -3.11 -18.01
N ASN A 108 -13.83 -2.60 -18.43
CA ASN A 108 -12.74 -3.43 -18.97
C ASN A 108 -11.65 -3.68 -17.93
N GLU A 109 -11.99 -3.56 -16.65
CA GLU A 109 -11.03 -3.73 -15.56
C GLU A 109 -11.18 -5.09 -14.90
N THR A 110 -10.04 -5.73 -14.63
CA THR A 110 -9.96 -6.90 -13.74
C THR A 110 -9.38 -6.41 -12.42
N ILE A 111 -10.05 -6.72 -11.33
CA ILE A 111 -9.70 -6.21 -10.01
C ILE A 111 -9.46 -7.34 -9.03
N ALA A 112 -8.67 -7.05 -7.99
CA ALA A 112 -8.48 -7.91 -6.84
C ALA A 112 -8.23 -7.03 -5.62
N PHE A 113 -8.48 -7.59 -4.45
CA PHE A 113 -8.21 -6.91 -3.18
C PHE A 113 -7.32 -7.75 -2.30
N LEU A 114 -6.41 -7.10 -1.61
CA LEU A 114 -5.58 -7.71 -0.58
C LEU A 114 -5.53 -6.76 0.61
N VAL A 115 -4.94 -7.22 1.70
CA VAL A 115 -4.76 -6.39 2.91
C VAL A 115 -3.28 -6.31 3.24
N ASP A 116 -2.88 -5.18 3.81
CA ASP A 116 -1.54 -4.99 4.33
C ASP A 116 -1.45 -5.54 5.77
N PRO A 117 -0.27 -5.49 6.43
CA PRO A 117 -0.13 -6.05 7.79
C PRO A 117 -1.05 -5.44 8.84
N ASP A 118 -1.51 -4.20 8.66
CA ASP A 118 -2.43 -3.54 9.57
C ASP A 118 -3.89 -3.74 9.20
N GLY A 119 -4.17 -4.37 8.07
CA GLY A 119 -5.53 -4.58 7.59
C GLY A 119 -6.03 -3.51 6.62
N TYR A 120 -5.18 -2.58 6.19
CA TYR A 120 -5.57 -1.62 5.15
C TYR A 120 -5.76 -2.35 3.83
N GLN A 121 -6.89 -2.09 3.18
CA GLN A 121 -7.19 -2.72 1.89
C GLN A 121 -6.47 -2.04 0.75
N ILE A 122 -6.00 -2.86 -0.18
CA ILE A 122 -5.35 -2.44 -1.42
C ILE A 122 -6.09 -3.10 -2.56
N GLU A 123 -6.44 -2.29 -3.57
CA GLU A 123 -7.05 -2.80 -4.80
C GLU A 123 -5.98 -2.90 -5.87
N LEU A 124 -5.94 -4.03 -6.58
CA LEU A 124 -5.15 -4.18 -7.81
C LEU A 124 -6.07 -4.00 -8.99
N ILE A 125 -5.66 -3.18 -9.96
CA ILE A 125 -6.46 -2.91 -11.15
C ILE A 125 -5.62 -3.19 -12.39
N HIS A 126 -6.15 -4.07 -13.24
CA HIS A 126 -5.62 -4.36 -14.56
C HIS A 126 -6.61 -3.82 -15.58
N ARG A 127 -6.19 -2.84 -16.37
CA ARG A 127 -7.01 -2.26 -17.44
C ARG A 127 -6.57 -2.83 -18.77
N GLN A 128 -7.55 -3.33 -19.50
CA GLN A 128 -7.32 -3.89 -20.84
C GLN A 128 -7.31 -2.81 -21.92
#